data_e13ef8dd4f774e367461b685581362f4
#
_entry.id   e13ef8dd4f774e367461b685581362f4
#
_cell.length_a   1.000
_cell.length_b   1.000
_cell.length_c   1.000
_cell.angle_alpha   90.00
_cell.angle_beta   90.00
_cell.angle_gamma   90.00
#
_symmetry.space_group_name_H-M   'P 1'
#
loop_
_entity.id
_entity.type
_entity.pdbx_description
1 polymer ?
#
loop_
_entity_poly.entity_id
_entity_poly.type
_entity_poly.pdbx_seq_one_letter_code
_entity_poly.pdbx_strand_id
1 'polypeptide(L)'
;MKIISHRGNIRGSIPEKENRPSYIDCALGNGYDVEIDINTVKGELWLGHDEPQYKITHTWLKCRKDHLWIHCKDLEAAKQCWEYQAFCHTSDPYTYTSTGKIWLHDLSMKIDDDVIIPLIDSPTVPIFTPYGICTDYPILI
;
A
#
# COMPACT_ATOMS: atom_id res chain seq x y z
N MET A 1 8.82 -10.18 8.96
CA MET A 1 8.29 -9.87 7.62
C MET A 1 6.89 -9.29 7.77
N LYS A 2 6.63 -8.16 7.14
CA LYS A 2 5.30 -7.53 7.09
C LYS A 2 4.44 -8.20 6.03
N ILE A 3 3.18 -8.43 6.34
CA ILE A 3 2.17 -8.84 5.35
C ILE A 3 1.28 -7.63 5.08
N ILE A 4 1.26 -7.18 3.84
CA ILE A 4 0.59 -5.96 3.41
C ILE A 4 -0.56 -6.36 2.48
N SER A 5 -1.79 -6.05 2.89
CA SER A 5 -2.97 -6.20 2.07
C SER A 5 -3.00 -5.13 0.98
N HIS A 6 -3.07 -5.53 -0.27
CA HIS A 6 -3.22 -4.61 -1.40
C HIS A 6 -4.64 -4.07 -1.43
N ARG A 7 -4.80 -2.75 -1.18
CA ARG A 7 -6.09 -2.03 -1.19
C ARG A 7 -7.18 -2.59 -0.27
N GLY A 8 -6.80 -3.35 0.77
CA GLY A 8 -7.74 -3.99 1.68
C GLY A 8 -8.15 -5.42 1.31
N ASN A 9 -7.65 -5.95 0.20
CA ASN A 9 -7.92 -7.33 -0.22
C ASN A 9 -7.34 -8.35 0.77
N ILE A 10 -8.09 -9.41 1.07
CA ILE A 10 -7.67 -10.47 2.01
C ILE A 10 -7.67 -11.84 1.33
N ARG A 11 -8.65 -12.12 0.49
CA ARG A 11 -8.88 -13.43 -0.15
C ARG A 11 -8.90 -13.32 -1.68
N GLY A 12 -8.25 -12.33 -2.25
CA GLY A 12 -8.23 -12.03 -3.67
C GLY A 12 -8.76 -10.64 -3.96
N SER A 13 -8.54 -10.17 -5.18
CA SER A 13 -9.00 -8.86 -5.64
C SER A 13 -10.53 -8.78 -5.69
N ILE A 14 -11.09 -7.74 -5.08
CA ILE A 14 -12.50 -7.38 -5.19
C ILE A 14 -12.56 -5.89 -5.57
N PRO A 15 -12.45 -5.55 -6.87
CA PRO A 15 -12.27 -4.16 -7.33
C PRO A 15 -13.31 -3.17 -6.78
N GLU A 16 -14.56 -3.58 -6.65
CA GLU A 16 -15.63 -2.74 -6.13
C GLU A 16 -15.52 -2.42 -4.63
N LYS A 17 -14.65 -3.12 -3.89
CA LYS A 17 -14.39 -2.89 -2.46
C LYS A 17 -13.05 -2.23 -2.19
N GLU A 18 -12.12 -2.33 -3.13
CA GLU A 18 -10.76 -1.81 -2.97
C GLU A 18 -10.76 -0.33 -2.57
N ASN A 19 -9.84 0.03 -1.69
CA ASN A 19 -9.70 1.38 -1.13
C ASN A 19 -10.91 1.90 -0.33
N ARG A 20 -11.94 1.10 -0.10
CA ARG A 20 -13.06 1.50 0.76
C ARG A 20 -12.59 1.56 2.23
N PRO A 21 -12.87 2.63 2.99
CA PRO A 21 -12.41 2.75 4.38
C PRO A 21 -12.76 1.55 5.26
N SER A 22 -13.98 1.02 5.16
CA SER A 22 -14.39 -0.16 5.93
C SER A 22 -13.65 -1.44 5.52
N TYR A 23 -13.26 -1.55 4.25
CA TYR A 23 -12.50 -2.68 3.73
C TYR A 23 -11.05 -2.65 4.21
N ILE A 24 -10.46 -1.45 4.22
CA ILE A 24 -9.14 -1.20 4.82
C ILE A 24 -9.14 -1.54 6.31
N ASP A 25 -10.14 -1.06 7.05
CA ASP A 25 -10.24 -1.31 8.49
C ASP A 25 -10.43 -2.81 8.80
N CYS A 26 -11.12 -3.54 7.95
CA CYS A 26 -11.24 -4.99 8.08
C CYS A 26 -9.87 -5.69 7.94
N ALA A 27 -9.06 -5.31 6.96
CA ALA A 27 -7.72 -5.86 6.79
C ALA A 27 -6.80 -5.52 7.96
N LEU A 28 -6.83 -4.27 8.43
CA LEU A 28 -6.10 -3.83 9.63
C LEU A 28 -6.53 -4.64 10.87
N GLY A 29 -7.84 -4.85 11.05
CA GLY A 29 -8.40 -5.65 12.15
C GLY A 29 -7.98 -7.13 12.12
N ASN A 30 -7.60 -7.65 10.94
CA ASN A 30 -7.04 -8.99 10.80
C ASN A 30 -5.51 -9.03 11.02
N GLY A 31 -4.89 -7.91 11.37
CA GLY A 31 -3.47 -7.82 11.69
C GLY A 31 -2.54 -7.59 10.51
N TYR A 32 -3.07 -7.27 9.34
CA TYR A 32 -2.28 -6.90 8.16
C TYR A 32 -1.98 -5.41 8.15
N ASP A 33 -0.85 -5.01 7.60
CA ASP A 33 -0.68 -3.66 7.08
C ASP A 33 -1.51 -3.54 5.79
N VAL A 34 -1.78 -2.32 5.32
CA VAL A 34 -2.56 -2.11 4.11
C VAL A 34 -1.89 -1.09 3.20
N GLU A 35 -1.72 -1.43 1.94
CA GLU A 35 -1.40 -0.47 0.88
C GLU A 35 -2.69 0.18 0.40
N ILE A 36 -2.65 1.52 0.28
CA ILE A 36 -3.79 2.33 -0.16
C ILE A 36 -3.36 3.33 -1.23
N ASP A 37 -4.31 3.70 -2.10
CA ASP A 37 -4.08 4.72 -3.13
C ASP A 37 -4.72 6.05 -2.71
N ILE A 38 -3.95 7.15 -2.74
CA ILE A 38 -4.45 8.48 -2.40
C ILE A 38 -4.29 9.43 -3.59
N ASN A 39 -5.41 10.08 -3.93
CA ASN A 39 -5.52 11.21 -4.84
C ASN A 39 -5.87 12.48 -4.07
N THR A 40 -5.71 13.63 -4.72
CA THR A 40 -6.22 14.90 -4.20
C THR A 40 -7.24 15.52 -5.14
N VAL A 41 -8.26 16.15 -4.56
CA VAL A 41 -9.24 16.97 -5.27
C VAL A 41 -9.37 18.29 -4.51
N LYS A 42 -8.99 19.39 -5.14
CA LYS A 42 -9.01 20.73 -4.52
C LYS A 42 -8.29 20.76 -3.16
N GLY A 43 -7.13 20.07 -3.08
CA GLY A 43 -6.33 19.99 -1.86
C GLY A 43 -6.84 18.99 -0.81
N GLU A 44 -7.97 18.33 -1.02
CA GLU A 44 -8.54 17.34 -0.12
C GLU A 44 -8.11 15.93 -0.51
N LEU A 45 -7.93 15.05 0.49
CA LEU A 45 -7.46 13.67 0.29
C LEU A 45 -8.60 12.72 -0.03
N TRP A 46 -8.39 11.87 -1.03
CA TRP A 46 -9.36 10.88 -1.48
C TRP A 46 -8.69 9.53 -1.72
N LEU A 47 -9.31 8.46 -1.27
CA LEU A 47 -8.93 7.08 -1.60
C LEU A 47 -9.46 6.70 -2.97
N GLY A 48 -8.70 5.92 -3.74
CA GLY A 48 -9.07 5.38 -5.04
C GLY A 48 -7.86 5.20 -5.96
N HIS A 49 -7.84 4.11 -6.73
CA HIS A 49 -6.72 3.81 -7.64
C HIS A 49 -6.77 4.63 -8.94
N ASP A 50 -7.85 4.49 -9.70
CA ASP A 50 -7.99 5.14 -11.01
C ASP A 50 -8.59 6.54 -10.89
N GLU A 51 -9.46 6.74 -9.91
CA GLU A 51 -10.15 7.99 -9.65
C GLU A 51 -10.42 8.17 -8.15
N PRO A 52 -10.64 9.41 -7.68
CA PRO A 52 -11.06 9.67 -6.31
C PRO A 52 -12.43 9.05 -6.02
N GLN A 53 -12.52 8.22 -4.99
CA GLN A 53 -13.75 7.51 -4.62
C GLN A 53 -14.25 7.85 -3.22
N TYR A 54 -13.35 7.87 -2.23
CA TYR A 54 -13.72 8.02 -0.81
C TYR A 54 -12.89 9.13 -0.18
N LYS A 55 -13.55 10.20 0.24
CA LYS A 55 -12.90 11.31 0.93
C LYS A 55 -12.43 10.88 2.31
N ILE A 56 -11.21 11.25 2.66
CA ILE A 56 -10.63 11.01 3.99
C ILE A 56 -10.00 12.29 4.52
N THR A 57 -9.61 12.25 5.79
CA THR A 57 -8.94 13.36 6.49
C THR A 57 -7.55 12.95 6.95
N HIS A 58 -6.71 13.92 7.29
CA HIS A 58 -5.43 13.66 7.95
C HIS A 58 -5.60 12.94 9.29
N THR A 59 -6.68 13.21 10.02
CA THR A 59 -6.99 12.49 11.26
C THR A 59 -7.22 11.00 11.00
N TRP A 60 -7.94 10.67 9.93
CA TRP A 60 -8.15 9.27 9.52
C TRP A 60 -6.81 8.57 9.23
N LEU A 61 -5.88 9.24 8.54
CA LEU A 61 -4.54 8.72 8.26
C LEU A 61 -3.71 8.58 9.53
N LYS A 62 -3.68 9.61 10.38
CA LYS A 62 -2.88 9.62 11.62
C LYS A 62 -3.25 8.49 12.56
N CYS A 63 -4.52 8.13 12.66
CA CYS A 63 -5.00 7.01 13.49
C CYS A 63 -4.50 5.64 12.97
N ARG A 64 -4.05 5.54 11.72
CA ARG A 64 -3.67 4.28 11.04
C ARG A 64 -2.25 4.29 10.52
N LYS A 65 -1.51 5.37 10.69
CA LYS A 65 -0.24 5.67 10.00
C LYS A 65 0.83 4.58 10.10
N ASP A 66 0.89 3.87 11.21
CA ASP A 66 1.93 2.86 11.45
C ASP A 66 1.69 1.56 10.65
N HIS A 67 0.51 1.41 10.07
CA HIS A 67 0.07 0.23 9.34
C HIS A 67 -0.41 0.52 7.92
N LEU A 68 -0.27 1.78 7.44
CA LEU A 68 -0.61 2.15 6.08
C LEU A 68 0.64 2.39 5.23
N TRP A 69 0.59 1.91 4.00
CA TRP A 69 1.56 2.16 2.95
C TRP A 69 0.85 2.93 1.84
N ILE A 70 1.21 4.21 1.68
CA ILE A 70 0.43 5.15 0.87
C ILE A 70 1.06 5.31 -0.51
N HIS A 71 0.39 4.78 -1.53
CA HIS A 71 0.71 5.05 -2.92
C HIS A 71 0.07 6.37 -3.33
N CYS A 72 0.90 7.41 -3.46
CA CYS A 72 0.45 8.74 -3.86
C CYS A 72 0.27 8.79 -5.37
N LYS A 73 -0.94 9.09 -5.82
CA LYS A 73 -1.32 9.06 -7.24
C LYS A 73 -1.08 10.40 -7.93
N ASP A 74 -0.88 11.47 -7.18
CA ASP A 74 -0.54 12.79 -7.71
C ASP A 74 0.47 13.53 -6.83
N LEU A 75 1.02 14.63 -7.34
CA LEU A 75 2.07 15.39 -6.65
C LEU A 75 1.59 15.98 -5.33
N GLU A 76 0.36 16.48 -5.28
CA GLU A 76 -0.18 17.07 -4.05
C GLU A 76 -0.38 16.01 -2.97
N ALA A 77 -0.85 14.82 -3.32
CA ALA A 77 -0.93 13.68 -2.40
C ALA A 77 0.46 13.34 -1.84
N ALA A 78 1.48 13.32 -2.70
CA ALA A 78 2.86 13.07 -2.26
C ALA A 78 3.34 14.10 -1.25
N LYS A 79 3.07 15.40 -1.49
CA LYS A 79 3.42 16.47 -0.57
C LYS A 79 2.71 16.35 0.78
N GLN A 80 1.43 16.04 0.78
CA GLN A 80 0.63 15.94 2.00
C GLN A 80 0.90 14.66 2.80
N CYS A 81 1.25 13.55 2.13
CA CYS A 81 1.38 12.24 2.77
C CYS A 81 2.83 11.83 3.08
N TRP A 82 3.84 12.63 2.69
CA TRP A 82 5.25 12.25 2.86
C TRP A 82 5.68 12.06 4.32
N GLU A 83 4.98 12.67 5.26
CA GLU A 83 5.20 12.46 6.70
C GLU A 83 4.75 11.08 7.20
N TYR A 84 3.96 10.35 6.42
CA TYR A 84 3.54 8.98 6.68
C TYR A 84 4.47 7.99 5.96
N GLN A 85 4.08 6.73 5.80
CA GLN A 85 4.80 5.77 4.96
C GLN A 85 4.26 5.90 3.53
N ALA A 86 4.92 6.69 2.69
CA ALA A 86 4.42 7.05 1.37
C ALA A 86 5.44 6.78 0.27
N PHE A 87 4.94 6.54 -0.94
CA PHE A 87 5.74 6.37 -2.14
C PHE A 87 4.95 6.78 -3.38
N CYS A 88 5.70 7.09 -4.46
CA CYS A 88 5.15 7.30 -5.80
C CYS A 88 5.81 6.31 -6.74
N HIS A 89 5.03 5.69 -7.63
CA HIS A 89 5.57 4.76 -8.62
C HIS A 89 4.71 4.77 -9.88
N THR A 90 5.37 4.75 -11.04
CA THR A 90 4.74 4.55 -12.35
C THR A 90 5.41 3.42 -13.14
N SER A 91 6.71 3.47 -13.38
CA SER A 91 7.40 2.55 -14.28
C SER A 91 8.81 2.15 -13.88
N ASP A 92 9.40 2.76 -12.86
CA ASP A 92 10.75 2.42 -12.41
C ASP A 92 10.81 1.02 -11.80
N PRO A 93 11.97 0.31 -11.89
CA PRO A 93 12.11 -1.04 -11.34
C PRO A 93 11.98 -1.08 -9.81
N TYR A 94 12.21 0.05 -9.14
CA TYR A 94 12.02 0.21 -7.70
C TYR A 94 11.72 1.66 -7.34
N THR A 95 11.20 1.88 -6.14
CA THR A 95 11.04 3.22 -5.57
C THR A 95 11.33 3.21 -4.07
N TYR A 96 11.87 4.32 -3.55
CA TYR A 96 12.01 4.50 -2.12
C TYR A 96 10.70 5.00 -1.51
N THR A 97 10.34 4.44 -0.36
CA THR A 97 9.30 5.02 0.47
C THR A 97 9.86 6.15 1.32
N SER A 98 9.02 7.03 1.80
CA SER A 98 9.40 8.15 2.68
C SER A 98 10.04 7.70 4.00
N THR A 99 9.86 6.45 4.40
CA THR A 99 10.45 5.85 5.60
C THR A 99 11.69 5.00 5.32
N GLY A 100 12.20 5.04 4.08
CA GLY A 100 13.49 4.42 3.71
C GLY A 100 13.41 2.95 3.34
N LYS A 101 12.21 2.36 3.20
CA LYS A 101 12.04 1.02 2.64
C LYS A 101 11.98 1.11 1.12
N ILE A 102 12.29 0.01 0.44
CA ILE A 102 12.32 -0.07 -1.01
C ILE A 102 11.13 -0.90 -1.50
N TRP A 103 10.27 -0.28 -2.30
CA TRP A 103 9.21 -0.98 -3.02
C TRP A 103 9.80 -1.49 -4.32
N LEU A 104 10.03 -2.81 -4.44
CA LEU A 104 10.79 -3.41 -5.53
C LEU A 104 9.85 -4.08 -6.53
N HIS A 105 9.77 -3.53 -7.74
CA HIS A 105 8.95 -4.06 -8.82
C HIS A 105 9.67 -5.08 -9.70
N ASP A 106 10.98 -4.92 -9.89
CA ASP A 106 11.80 -5.87 -10.65
C ASP A 106 12.40 -6.93 -9.72
N LEU A 107 11.76 -8.08 -9.65
CA LEU A 107 12.16 -9.19 -8.78
C LEU A 107 13.43 -9.91 -9.22
N SER A 108 14.04 -9.54 -10.37
CA SER A 108 15.37 -10.02 -10.77
C SER A 108 16.51 -9.35 -9.98
N MET A 109 16.22 -8.23 -9.34
CA MET A 109 17.17 -7.52 -8.49
C MET A 109 17.32 -8.20 -7.12
N LYS A 110 18.39 -7.83 -6.40
CA LYS A 110 18.64 -8.37 -5.06
C LYS A 110 17.51 -7.98 -4.09
N ILE A 111 17.02 -8.97 -3.36
CA ILE A 111 16.00 -8.81 -2.33
C ILE A 111 16.66 -9.07 -0.97
N ASP A 112 16.50 -8.12 -0.06
CA ASP A 112 16.97 -8.18 1.32
C ASP A 112 15.92 -7.64 2.30
N ASP A 113 16.30 -7.42 3.55
CA ASP A 113 15.40 -7.06 4.64
C ASP A 113 14.90 -5.60 4.61
N ASP A 114 15.33 -4.80 3.63
CA ASP A 114 14.82 -3.45 3.40
C ASP A 114 13.76 -3.39 2.29
N VAL A 115 13.51 -4.49 1.61
CA VAL A 115 12.69 -4.55 0.40
C VAL A 115 11.27 -5.02 0.69
N ILE A 116 10.29 -4.31 0.13
CA ILE A 116 8.89 -4.74 0.02
C ILE A 116 8.66 -5.21 -1.41
N ILE A 117 8.14 -6.42 -1.57
CA ILE A 117 7.85 -6.99 -2.88
C ILE A 117 6.34 -7.06 -3.15
N PRO A 118 5.86 -6.50 -4.27
CA PRO A 118 4.48 -6.65 -4.69
C PRO A 118 4.28 -7.99 -5.39
N LEU A 119 3.70 -8.94 -4.70
CA LEU A 119 3.22 -10.22 -5.25
C LEU A 119 1.68 -10.17 -5.33
N ILE A 120 1.16 -9.24 -6.12
CA ILE A 120 -0.25 -8.85 -6.09
C ILE A 120 -1.16 -10.05 -6.34
N ASP A 121 -0.97 -10.73 -7.46
CA ASP A 121 -1.85 -11.80 -7.92
C ASP A 121 -1.38 -13.21 -7.48
N SER A 122 -0.36 -13.27 -6.61
CA SER A 122 0.25 -14.54 -6.23
C SER A 122 0.22 -14.76 -4.72
N PRO A 123 -0.30 -15.90 -4.27
CA PRO A 123 -0.20 -16.31 -2.87
C PRO A 123 1.13 -17.00 -2.54
N THR A 124 2.16 -16.82 -3.35
CA THR A 124 3.43 -17.54 -3.19
C THR A 124 4.28 -16.89 -2.10
N VAL A 125 4.70 -17.67 -1.14
CA VAL A 125 5.68 -17.24 -0.14
C VAL A 125 7.08 -17.34 -0.76
N PRO A 126 7.87 -16.25 -0.78
CA PRO A 126 9.22 -16.29 -1.31
C PRO A 126 10.15 -17.14 -0.44
N ILE A 127 11.19 -17.71 -1.07
CA ILE A 127 12.22 -18.53 -0.38
C ILE A 127 13.10 -17.67 0.54
N PHE A 128 13.16 -16.36 0.30
CA PHE A 128 13.92 -15.38 1.07
C PHE A 128 12.96 -14.51 1.89
N THR A 129 13.46 -13.86 2.92
CA THR A 129 12.65 -13.05 3.83
C THR A 129 12.82 -11.56 3.51
N PRO A 130 11.95 -10.93 2.70
CA PRO A 130 11.95 -9.49 2.49
C PRO A 130 11.44 -8.77 3.77
N TYR A 131 11.54 -7.44 3.79
CA TYR A 131 10.88 -6.64 4.82
C TYR A 131 9.36 -6.88 4.81
N GLY A 132 8.75 -6.88 3.62
CA GLY A 132 7.32 -7.11 3.48
C GLY A 132 6.91 -7.65 2.12
N ILE A 133 5.70 -8.16 2.08
CA ILE A 133 5.02 -8.63 0.86
C ILE A 133 3.69 -7.90 0.75
N CYS A 134 3.42 -7.29 -0.40
CA CYS A 134 2.12 -6.70 -0.72
C CYS A 134 1.37 -7.64 -1.67
N THR A 135 0.15 -8.05 -1.29
CA THR A 135 -0.61 -9.06 -2.05
C THR A 135 -2.12 -8.91 -1.86
N ASP A 136 -2.88 -9.40 -2.83
CA ASP A 136 -4.34 -9.56 -2.72
C ASP A 136 -4.75 -10.76 -1.85
N TYR A 137 -3.77 -11.61 -1.48
CA TYR A 137 -4.02 -12.87 -0.75
C TYR A 137 -3.25 -12.96 0.58
N PRO A 138 -3.26 -11.94 1.45
CA PRO A 138 -2.48 -11.98 2.68
C PRO A 138 -2.85 -13.15 3.60
N ILE A 139 -4.06 -13.66 3.51
CA ILE A 139 -4.52 -14.83 4.30
C ILE A 139 -3.78 -16.13 3.95
N LEU A 140 -3.13 -16.19 2.78
CA LEU A 140 -2.42 -17.39 2.31
C LEU A 140 -0.91 -17.34 2.57
N ILE A 141 -0.42 -16.23 3.11
CA ILE A 141 0.99 -16.05 3.51
C ILE A 141 1.13 -16.29 5.03
#